data_1454c7f75f22d4f034905a3d7880f1a0
#
_entry.id   1454c7f75f22d4f034905a3d7880f1a0
#
_cell.length_a   1.000
_cell.length_b   1.000
_cell.length_c   1.000
_cell.angle_alpha   90.00
_cell.angle_beta   90.00
_cell.angle_gamma   90.00
#
_symmetry.space_group_name_H-M   'P 1'
#
loop_
_entity.id
_entity.type
_entity.pdbx_description
1 polymer ?
#
loop_
_entity_poly.entity_id
_entity_poly.type
_entity_poly.pdbx_seq_one_letter_code
_entity_poly.pdbx_strand_id
1 'polypeptide(L)'
;MHAPLLKICGLRHISQARAIASLGVEAIGVIGVPGSPRYLEPAQRTPLFEAVAQISPTCLGVLVVADPDDGELGGLEGERGHRVLQLHGNESPERCDFLRQRLGLPLDRSEAARSESCAPRGSPRCR
;
A
#
# COMPACT_ATOMS: atom_id res chain seq x y z
N MET A 1 -20.13 9.21 12.01
CA MET A 1 -18.89 8.87 12.57
C MET A 1 -18.34 7.57 12.00
N HIS A 2 -17.06 7.51 11.80
CA HIS A 2 -16.45 6.36 11.19
C HIS A 2 -15.85 5.44 12.21
N ALA A 3 -16.07 4.16 12.04
CA ALA A 3 -15.29 3.18 12.76
C ALA A 3 -13.84 3.25 12.29
N PRO A 4 -12.87 2.96 13.15
CA PRO A 4 -11.50 2.88 12.69
C PRO A 4 -11.36 1.82 11.61
N LEU A 5 -10.55 2.11 10.60
CA LEU A 5 -10.29 1.14 9.57
C LEU A 5 -9.43 0.01 10.13
N LEU A 6 -9.88 -1.20 9.88
CA LEU A 6 -9.09 -2.36 10.25
C LEU A 6 -8.28 -2.79 9.03
N LYS A 7 -6.98 -2.72 9.16
CA LYS A 7 -6.06 -3.11 8.10
C LYS A 7 -5.09 -4.15 8.63
N ILE A 8 -4.97 -5.25 7.93
CA ILE A 8 -4.00 -6.30 8.26
C ILE A 8 -2.88 -6.23 7.25
N CYS A 9 -1.66 -6.04 7.72
CA CYS A 9 -0.53 -5.79 6.86
C CYS A 9 0.48 -6.92 6.93
N GLY A 10 1.23 -7.11 5.86
CA GLY A 10 2.32 -8.08 5.83
C GLY A 10 1.90 -9.47 5.41
N LEU A 11 0.82 -9.59 4.69
CA LEU A 11 0.37 -10.89 4.20
C LEU A 11 1.27 -11.40 3.10
N ARG A 12 1.52 -12.70 3.10
CA ARG A 12 2.42 -13.32 2.13
C ARG A 12 1.79 -14.48 1.38
N HIS A 13 0.66 -15.00 1.85
CA HIS A 13 0.07 -16.20 1.28
C HIS A 13 -1.35 -15.94 0.86
N ILE A 14 -1.73 -16.48 -0.31
CA ILE A 14 -3.07 -16.28 -0.84
C ILE A 14 -4.12 -16.86 0.10
N SER A 15 -3.86 -18.03 0.68
CA SER A 15 -4.82 -18.63 1.59
C SER A 15 -5.04 -17.77 2.83
N GLN A 16 -3.99 -17.16 3.33
CA GLN A 16 -4.07 -16.26 4.47
C GLN A 16 -4.88 -15.02 4.11
N ALA A 17 -4.61 -14.45 2.94
CA ALA A 17 -5.32 -13.27 2.49
C ALA A 17 -6.79 -13.55 2.30
N ARG A 18 -7.14 -14.71 1.75
CA ARG A 18 -8.55 -15.09 1.58
C ARG A 18 -9.27 -15.21 2.91
N ALA A 19 -8.61 -15.86 3.87
CA ALA A 19 -9.23 -16.04 5.18
C ALA A 19 -9.49 -14.69 5.85
N ILE A 20 -8.52 -13.79 5.75
CA ILE A 20 -8.66 -12.48 6.38
C ILE A 20 -9.70 -11.63 5.66
N ALA A 21 -9.70 -11.67 4.33
CA ALA A 21 -10.69 -10.92 3.56
C ALA A 21 -12.12 -11.37 3.90
N SER A 22 -12.30 -12.66 4.16
CA SER A 22 -13.63 -13.18 4.47
C SER A 22 -14.12 -12.72 5.84
N LEU A 23 -13.26 -12.18 6.68
CA LEU A 23 -13.66 -11.62 7.95
C LEU A 23 -14.21 -10.21 7.86
N GLY A 24 -14.15 -9.60 6.68
CA GLY A 24 -14.71 -8.28 6.48
C GLY A 24 -13.79 -7.14 6.85
N VAL A 25 -12.47 -7.38 6.88
CA VAL A 25 -11.54 -6.29 7.12
C VAL A 25 -11.60 -5.31 5.96
N GLU A 26 -11.27 -4.05 6.23
CA GLU A 26 -11.42 -2.99 5.23
C GLU A 26 -10.22 -2.88 4.31
N ALA A 27 -9.06 -3.33 4.73
CA ALA A 27 -7.86 -3.27 3.91
C ALA A 27 -6.90 -4.37 4.27
N ILE A 28 -6.17 -4.86 3.28
CA ILE A 28 -5.04 -5.74 3.52
C ILE A 28 -3.81 -5.11 2.89
N GLY A 29 -2.67 -5.35 3.50
CA GLY A 29 -1.42 -4.77 3.04
C GLY A 29 -0.41 -5.84 2.68
N VAL A 30 0.33 -5.58 1.62
CA VAL A 30 1.41 -6.42 1.13
C VAL A 30 2.68 -5.58 1.14
N ILE A 31 3.77 -6.16 1.57
CA ILE A 31 5.02 -5.44 1.71
C ILE A 31 5.82 -5.54 0.42
N GLY A 32 6.10 -4.39 -0.17
CA GLY A 32 6.93 -4.30 -1.36
C GLY A 32 8.25 -3.59 -1.08
N VAL A 33 8.77 -3.73 0.13
CA VAL A 33 10.04 -3.13 0.53
C VAL A 33 11.11 -4.21 0.41
N PRO A 34 12.04 -4.09 -0.54
CA PRO A 34 13.13 -5.07 -0.65
C PRO A 34 13.91 -5.11 0.66
N GLY A 35 14.27 -6.30 1.07
CA GLY A 35 14.96 -6.47 2.35
C GLY A 35 14.05 -6.74 3.52
N SER A 36 12.77 -6.49 3.40
CA SER A 36 11.83 -6.85 4.46
C SER A 36 11.64 -8.37 4.48
N PRO A 37 11.55 -8.98 5.67
CA PRO A 37 11.28 -10.42 5.72
C PRO A 37 9.94 -10.80 5.14
N ARG A 38 9.03 -9.84 4.98
CA ARG A 38 7.69 -10.10 4.43
C ARG A 38 7.54 -9.57 3.02
N TYR A 39 8.66 -9.27 2.35
CA TYR A 39 8.63 -8.78 0.99
C TYR A 39 8.04 -9.83 0.03
N LEU A 40 7.18 -9.36 -0.86
CA LEU A 40 6.68 -10.16 -1.99
C LEU A 40 7.07 -9.47 -3.28
N GLU A 41 7.48 -10.27 -4.25
CA GLU A 41 7.81 -9.75 -5.57
C GLU A 41 6.54 -9.36 -6.31
N PRO A 42 6.64 -8.46 -7.30
CA PRO A 42 5.46 -8.03 -8.04
C PRO A 42 4.63 -9.18 -8.60
N ALA A 43 5.26 -10.23 -9.10
CA ALA A 43 4.54 -11.36 -9.66
C ALA A 43 3.73 -12.11 -8.61
N GLN A 44 4.11 -12.01 -7.34
CA GLN A 44 3.39 -12.68 -6.26
C GLN A 44 2.30 -11.81 -5.66
N ARG A 45 2.41 -10.51 -5.81
CA ARG A 45 1.42 -9.58 -5.25
C ARG A 45 0.11 -9.62 -5.99
N THR A 46 0.17 -9.66 -7.31
CA THR A 46 -1.04 -9.57 -8.13
C THR A 46 -2.03 -10.69 -7.83
N PRO A 47 -1.61 -11.97 -7.79
CA PRO A 47 -2.57 -13.03 -7.47
C PRO A 47 -3.17 -12.88 -6.09
N LEU A 48 -2.40 -12.36 -5.14
CA LEU A 48 -2.90 -12.17 -3.78
C LEU A 48 -3.97 -11.09 -3.75
N PHE A 49 -3.73 -9.96 -4.39
CA PHE A 49 -4.72 -8.89 -4.45
C PHE A 49 -5.96 -9.34 -5.21
N GLU A 50 -5.79 -10.12 -6.27
CA GLU A 50 -6.94 -10.62 -7.03
C GLU A 50 -7.78 -11.56 -6.19
N ALA A 51 -7.16 -12.41 -5.40
CA ALA A 51 -7.87 -13.32 -4.53
C ALA A 51 -8.69 -12.55 -3.50
N VAL A 52 -8.11 -11.50 -2.93
CA VAL A 52 -8.83 -10.66 -1.97
C VAL A 52 -10.03 -9.98 -2.63
N ALA A 53 -9.85 -9.46 -3.83
CA ALA A 53 -10.94 -8.78 -4.53
C ALA A 53 -12.08 -9.73 -4.85
N GLN A 54 -11.79 -11.00 -5.11
CA GLN A 54 -12.83 -11.98 -5.36
C GLN A 54 -13.66 -12.27 -4.12
N ILE A 55 -13.02 -12.28 -2.96
CA ILE A 55 -13.71 -12.55 -1.70
C ILE A 55 -14.46 -11.32 -1.22
N SER A 56 -13.82 -10.16 -1.30
CA SER A 56 -14.38 -8.93 -0.76
C SER A 56 -14.03 -7.76 -1.69
N PRO A 57 -14.89 -7.44 -2.63
CA PRO A 57 -14.59 -6.37 -3.59
C PRO A 57 -14.39 -5.00 -2.95
N THR A 58 -14.88 -4.79 -1.75
CA THR A 58 -14.70 -3.51 -1.07
C THR A 58 -13.45 -3.45 -0.20
N CYS A 59 -12.75 -4.56 -0.04
CA CYS A 59 -11.52 -4.57 0.73
C CYS A 59 -10.40 -3.95 -0.11
N LEU A 60 -9.71 -2.96 0.45
CA LEU A 60 -8.66 -2.26 -0.28
C LEU A 60 -7.37 -3.05 -0.23
N GLY A 61 -6.76 -3.21 -1.39
CA GLY A 61 -5.42 -3.77 -1.46
C GLY A 61 -4.40 -2.64 -1.37
N VAL A 62 -3.53 -2.70 -0.38
CA VAL A 62 -2.54 -1.66 -0.11
C VAL A 62 -1.16 -2.25 -0.32
N LEU A 63 -0.37 -1.58 -1.16
CA LEU A 63 1.02 -1.97 -1.35
C LEU A 63 1.89 -1.01 -0.55
N VAL A 64 2.70 -1.55 0.35
CA VAL A 64 3.58 -0.76 1.21
C VAL A 64 4.96 -0.73 0.59
N VAL A 65 5.49 0.46 0.35
CA VAL A 65 6.83 0.65 -0.21
C VAL A 65 7.58 1.69 0.60
N ALA A 66 8.89 1.73 0.44
CA ALA A 66 9.73 2.70 1.11
C ALA A 66 10.73 3.22 0.09
N ASP A 67 10.67 4.52 -0.17
CA ASP A 67 11.59 5.22 -1.07
C ASP A 67 11.80 4.48 -2.38
N PRO A 68 10.72 4.15 -3.10
CA PRO A 68 10.88 3.43 -4.37
C PRO A 68 11.65 4.28 -5.37
N ASP A 69 12.55 3.66 -6.10
CA ASP A 69 13.27 4.36 -7.14
C ASP A 69 12.51 4.24 -8.46
N ASP A 70 13.03 4.92 -9.48
CA ASP A 70 12.35 4.94 -10.78
C ASP A 70 12.31 3.56 -11.42
N GLY A 71 13.24 2.70 -11.11
CA GLY A 71 13.25 1.35 -11.64
C GLY A 71 12.16 0.47 -11.09
N GLU A 72 11.59 0.85 -9.94
CA GLU A 72 10.54 0.06 -9.30
C GLU A 72 9.14 0.47 -9.74
N LEU A 73 9.00 1.55 -10.49
CA LEU A 73 7.68 2.12 -10.75
C LEU A 73 6.76 1.18 -11.52
N GLY A 74 7.33 0.33 -12.38
CA GLY A 74 6.51 -0.60 -13.12
C GLY A 74 5.78 -1.60 -12.25
N GLY A 75 6.32 -1.91 -11.09
CA GLY A 75 5.66 -2.81 -10.14
C GLY A 75 4.66 -2.11 -9.24
N LEU A 76 4.57 -0.79 -9.34
CA LEU A 76 3.70 -0.01 -8.46
C LEU A 76 2.40 0.43 -9.12
N GLU A 77 2.21 0.10 -10.38
CA GLU A 77 1.04 0.55 -11.11
C GLU A 77 -0.20 -0.19 -10.67
N GLY A 78 -1.35 0.49 -10.74
CA GLY A 78 -2.59 -0.05 -10.22
C GLY A 78 -3.09 -1.31 -10.90
N GLU A 79 -2.68 -1.54 -12.13
CA GLU A 79 -3.08 -2.76 -12.82
C GLU A 79 -2.43 -4.00 -12.22
N ARG A 80 -1.52 -3.83 -11.29
CA ARG A 80 -0.95 -4.94 -10.54
C ARG A 80 -1.88 -5.44 -9.44
N GLY A 81 -3.01 -4.75 -9.21
CA GLY A 81 -4.04 -5.22 -8.31
C GLY A 81 -4.22 -4.41 -7.04
N HIS A 82 -3.21 -3.68 -6.61
CA HIS A 82 -3.36 -2.82 -5.43
C HIS A 82 -4.08 -1.53 -5.83
N ARG A 83 -4.79 -0.96 -4.88
CA ARG A 83 -5.56 0.26 -5.12
C ARG A 83 -5.00 1.46 -4.37
N VAL A 84 -4.15 1.23 -3.40
CA VAL A 84 -3.55 2.29 -2.60
C VAL A 84 -2.08 1.97 -2.44
N LEU A 85 -1.26 2.99 -2.55
CA LEU A 85 0.17 2.87 -2.30
C LEU A 85 0.47 3.54 -0.98
N GLN A 86 1.03 2.79 -0.04
CA GLN A 86 1.39 3.34 1.26
C GLN A 86 2.90 3.56 1.30
N LEU A 87 3.29 4.81 1.55
CA LEU A 87 4.70 5.17 1.60
C LEU A 87 5.18 5.09 3.04
N HIS A 88 6.23 4.34 3.25
CA HIS A 88 6.75 4.06 4.58
C HIS A 88 8.20 4.54 4.76
N GLY A 89 8.72 5.28 3.78
CA GLY A 89 10.09 5.78 3.83
C GLY A 89 10.10 7.27 4.11
N ASN A 90 11.13 7.92 3.59
CA ASN A 90 11.34 9.35 3.79
C ASN A 90 11.08 10.14 2.51
N GLU A 91 10.01 9.80 1.83
CA GLU A 91 9.67 10.46 0.59
C GLU A 91 9.38 11.94 0.83
N SER A 92 10.00 12.80 0.02
CA SER A 92 9.74 14.23 0.09
C SER A 92 8.35 14.55 -0.45
N PRO A 93 7.80 15.72 -0.11
CA PRO A 93 6.53 16.13 -0.70
C PRO A 93 6.57 16.15 -2.23
N GLU A 94 7.69 16.55 -2.80
CA GLU A 94 7.84 16.57 -4.25
C GLU A 94 7.83 15.17 -4.82
N ARG A 95 8.48 14.23 -4.15
CA ARG A 95 8.47 12.85 -4.62
C ARG A 95 7.07 12.26 -4.51
N CYS A 96 6.35 12.59 -3.46
CA CYS A 96 4.97 12.14 -3.31
C CYS A 96 4.10 12.65 -4.44
N ASP A 97 4.23 13.92 -4.79
CA ASP A 97 3.47 14.48 -5.89
C ASP A 97 3.81 13.79 -7.20
N PHE A 98 5.10 13.56 -7.43
CA PHE A 98 5.52 12.86 -8.63
C PHE A 98 4.90 11.46 -8.70
N LEU A 99 4.95 10.73 -7.61
CA LEU A 99 4.40 9.37 -7.59
C LEU A 99 2.90 9.38 -7.81
N ARG A 100 2.20 10.32 -7.18
CA ARG A 100 0.76 10.41 -7.35
C ARG A 100 0.38 10.66 -8.79
N GLN A 101 1.08 11.58 -9.45
CA GLN A 101 0.81 11.90 -10.83
C GLN A 101 1.22 10.77 -11.77
N ARG A 102 2.38 10.17 -11.50
CA ARG A 102 2.91 9.14 -12.37
C ARG A 102 2.08 7.87 -12.31
N LEU A 103 1.59 7.51 -11.12
CA LEU A 103 0.91 6.24 -10.92
C LEU A 103 -0.60 6.37 -10.92
N GLY A 104 -1.12 7.55 -10.68
CA GLY A 104 -2.57 7.75 -10.67
C GLY A 104 -3.29 7.06 -9.51
N LEU A 105 -2.58 6.74 -8.45
CA LEU A 105 -3.14 6.02 -7.32
C LEU A 105 -3.18 6.91 -6.08
N PRO A 106 -4.15 6.69 -5.18
CA PRO A 106 -4.09 7.33 -3.89
C PRO A 106 -2.83 6.91 -3.14
N LEU A 107 -2.20 7.87 -2.51
CA LEU A 107 -1.03 7.63 -1.69
C LEU A 107 -1.38 7.84 -0.24
N ASP A 108 -0.82 7.01 0.62
CA ASP A 108 -0.93 7.16 2.06
C ASP A 108 0.46 7.07 2.65
N ARG A 109 0.67 7.73 3.78
CA ARG A 109 1.94 7.65 4.47
C ARG A 109 1.73 6.97 5.79
N SER A 110 2.71 6.13 6.14
CA SER A 110 2.65 5.50 7.44
C SER A 110 2.76 6.58 8.52
N GLU A 111 2.29 6.26 9.71
CA GLU A 111 2.30 7.20 10.79
C GLU A 111 3.70 7.66 11.13
N ALA A 112 4.66 6.74 11.10
CA ALA A 112 6.03 7.10 11.39
C ALA A 112 6.59 8.09 10.38
N ALA A 113 6.34 7.86 9.10
CA ALA A 113 6.83 8.76 8.07
C ALA A 113 6.16 10.11 8.16
N ARG A 114 4.85 10.13 8.45
CA ARG A 114 4.13 11.37 8.59
C ARG A 114 4.69 12.24 9.70
N SER A 115 4.96 11.63 10.85
CA SER A 115 5.43 12.41 11.97
C SER A 115 6.81 12.98 11.73
N GLU A 116 7.61 12.34 10.92
CA GLU A 116 8.96 12.80 10.68
C GLU A 116 9.06 13.85 9.59
N SER A 117 8.32 13.70 8.52
CA SER A 117 8.59 14.55 7.37
C SER A 117 7.43 15.41 6.96
N CYS A 118 6.21 15.08 7.34
CA CYS A 118 5.08 15.82 6.83
C CYS A 118 4.30 16.55 7.88
N ALA A 119 4.30 16.02 9.08
CA ALA A 119 3.43 16.55 10.11
C ALA A 119 3.55 18.03 10.31
N PRO A 120 4.72 18.63 10.35
CA PRO A 120 4.79 20.01 10.73
C PRO A 120 4.14 20.99 9.81
N ARG A 121 3.86 20.57 8.62
CA ARG A 121 3.39 21.53 7.71
C ARG A 121 1.94 21.74 7.75
N GLY A 122 1.22 20.98 8.46
CA GLY A 122 -0.20 21.11 8.45
C GLY A 122 -0.84 20.95 7.10
N SER A 123 -0.08 20.87 6.07
CA SER A 123 -0.65 20.69 4.76
C SER A 123 -0.92 19.23 4.53
N PRO A 124 -1.76 18.89 3.59
CA PRO A 124 -2.15 17.51 3.40
C PRO A 124 -1.02 16.61 3.06
N ARG A 125 -0.02 17.06 2.52
CA ARG A 125 1.06 16.23 2.20
C ARG A 125 0.75 15.03 1.49
N CYS A 126 1.46 14.08 1.67
CA CYS A 126 1.40 12.85 0.94
C CYS A 126 0.44 11.90 1.60
N ARG A 127 -0.76 12.01 1.29
CA ARG A 127 -1.67 11.08 1.83
C ARG A 127 -2.20 10.18 0.84
#